data_babe4891c178d1811b27e4982eb0d115
#
_entry.id   babe4891c178d1811b27e4982eb0d115
#
_cell.length_a   1.000
_cell.length_b   1.000
_cell.length_c   1.000
_cell.angle_alpha   90.00
_cell.angle_beta   90.00
_cell.angle_gamma   90.00
#
_symmetry.space_group_name_H-M   'P 1'
#
loop_
_entity.id
_entity.type
_entity.pdbx_description
1 polymer ?
#
loop_
_entity_poly.entity_id
_entity_poly.type
_entity_poly.pdbx_seq_one_letter_code
_entity_poly.pdbx_strand_id
1 'polypeptide(L)'
;LRTHTSPVQVRTMLNGKPPFKIIAPGRTYRSDSDQTHSPMFHQVEGLHIDKDINMGHLKGCLNYFIKSFFEVDKIKMRFRPSHFPFTEPSAEVDIGYELKDGKIVIGEGDKWLEILGCGMVHPNVLKNVNVNPDKYQGYAFGIGIDRLGMLKYGINDLRAFFETDYRWLNHFGFCLLYTSDAA
;
A
#
# COMPACT_ATOMS: atom_id res chain seq x y z
N LEU A 1 -15.07 -12.40 -6.96
CA LEU A 1 -13.73 -12.12 -6.44
C LEU A 1 -13.59 -10.63 -6.16
N ARG A 2 -12.99 -10.26 -5.03
CA ARG A 2 -12.85 -8.85 -4.63
C ARG A 2 -11.75 -8.15 -5.42
N THR A 3 -11.99 -6.89 -5.80
CA THR A 3 -11.03 -6.07 -6.55
C THR A 3 -10.10 -5.24 -5.66
N HIS A 4 -10.42 -5.14 -4.37
CA HIS A 4 -9.63 -4.44 -3.34
C HIS A 4 -9.99 -4.96 -1.94
N THR A 5 -9.20 -4.62 -0.93
CA THR A 5 -9.42 -5.07 0.46
C THR A 5 -10.31 -4.12 1.28
N SER A 6 -10.78 -3.01 0.73
CA SER A 6 -11.62 -2.00 1.42
C SER A 6 -12.89 -2.54 2.09
N PRO A 7 -13.56 -3.62 1.60
CA PRO A 7 -14.69 -4.20 2.34
C PRO A 7 -14.36 -4.66 3.76
N VAL A 8 -13.09 -4.95 4.05
CA VAL A 8 -12.64 -5.27 5.42
C VAL A 8 -12.75 -4.03 6.31
N GLN A 9 -12.39 -2.85 5.80
CA GLN A 9 -12.48 -1.59 6.54
C GLN A 9 -13.94 -1.30 6.93
N VAL A 10 -14.87 -1.43 5.99
CA VAL A 10 -16.31 -1.22 6.23
C VAL A 10 -16.84 -2.18 7.28
N ARG A 11 -16.54 -3.49 7.17
CA ARG A 11 -16.96 -4.49 8.16
C ARG A 11 -16.39 -4.22 9.54
N THR A 12 -15.15 -3.77 9.64
CA THR A 12 -14.53 -3.41 10.92
C THR A 12 -15.24 -2.23 11.57
N MET A 13 -15.55 -1.19 10.79
CA MET A 13 -16.26 -0.02 11.29
C MET A 13 -17.71 -0.34 11.72
N LEU A 14 -18.41 -1.22 11.00
CA LEU A 14 -19.75 -1.68 11.35
C LEU A 14 -19.79 -2.46 12.67
N ASN A 15 -18.73 -3.18 13.00
CA ASN A 15 -18.64 -4.04 14.18
C ASN A 15 -17.90 -3.40 15.37
N GLY A 16 -17.50 -2.12 15.26
CA GLY A 16 -16.73 -1.43 16.28
C GLY A 16 -17.15 0.01 16.51
N LYS A 17 -16.35 0.70 17.30
CA LYS A 17 -16.47 2.15 17.55
C LYS A 17 -15.13 2.82 17.40
N PRO A 18 -15.06 4.07 16.90
CA PRO A 18 -13.82 4.81 16.85
C PRO A 18 -13.15 4.94 18.24
N PRO A 19 -11.80 5.04 18.30
CA PRO A 19 -10.87 5.16 17.17
C PRO A 19 -10.59 3.82 16.47
N PHE A 20 -10.32 3.88 15.13
CA PHE A 20 -9.89 2.72 14.36
C PHE A 20 -8.48 2.92 13.84
N LYS A 21 -7.61 1.92 14.01
CA LYS A 21 -6.28 1.81 13.40
C LYS A 21 -6.11 0.38 12.95
N ILE A 22 -6.28 0.16 11.64
CA ILE A 22 -6.24 -1.19 11.08
C ILE A 22 -5.42 -1.23 9.79
N ILE A 23 -4.88 -2.41 9.51
CA ILE A 23 -4.37 -2.80 8.20
C ILE A 23 -5.16 -4.02 7.71
N ALA A 24 -5.43 -4.07 6.43
CA ALA A 24 -6.22 -5.13 5.80
C ALA A 24 -5.44 -5.73 4.62
N PRO A 25 -4.52 -6.67 4.87
CA PRO A 25 -3.84 -7.40 3.81
C PRO A 25 -4.76 -8.45 3.19
N GLY A 26 -4.53 -8.74 1.91
CA GLY A 26 -5.24 -9.82 1.25
C GLY A 26 -5.07 -9.88 -0.24
N ARG A 27 -5.53 -10.99 -0.83
CA ARG A 27 -5.55 -11.18 -2.28
C ARG A 27 -6.66 -10.37 -2.91
N THR A 28 -6.35 -9.78 -4.06
CA THR A 28 -7.28 -9.00 -4.89
C THR A 28 -7.17 -9.44 -6.34
N TYR A 29 -8.22 -9.15 -7.13
CA TYR A 29 -8.36 -9.69 -8.47
C TYR A 29 -8.82 -8.60 -9.43
N ARG A 30 -8.10 -8.42 -10.54
CA ARG A 30 -8.43 -7.47 -11.61
C ARG A 30 -8.16 -8.08 -12.96
N SER A 31 -8.82 -7.60 -14.00
CA SER A 31 -8.64 -8.08 -15.37
C SER A 31 -7.41 -7.46 -16.05
N ASP A 32 -6.26 -7.51 -15.37
CA ASP A 32 -4.99 -6.96 -15.87
C ASP A 32 -3.94 -8.06 -15.92
N SER A 33 -3.11 -8.09 -16.98
CA SER A 33 -2.05 -9.08 -17.14
C SER A 33 -0.95 -8.55 -18.04
N ASP A 34 0.16 -8.10 -17.42
CA ASP A 34 1.40 -7.69 -18.09
C ASP A 34 2.61 -7.90 -17.18
N GLN A 35 3.77 -7.34 -17.50
CA GLN A 35 4.99 -7.47 -16.67
C GLN A 35 4.87 -6.84 -15.27
N THR A 36 3.95 -5.89 -15.10
CA THR A 36 3.75 -5.12 -13.88
C THR A 36 2.41 -5.39 -13.21
N HIS A 37 1.53 -6.14 -13.86
CA HIS A 37 0.20 -6.48 -13.39
C HIS A 37 -0.09 -7.98 -13.52
N SER A 38 -0.72 -8.53 -12.49
CA SER A 38 -1.23 -9.91 -12.47
C SER A 38 -2.73 -9.90 -12.21
N PRO A 39 -3.50 -10.82 -12.82
CA PRO A 39 -4.93 -10.97 -12.52
C PRO A 39 -5.24 -11.20 -11.05
N MET A 40 -4.31 -11.77 -10.32
CA MET A 40 -4.32 -11.89 -8.85
C MET A 40 -3.06 -11.23 -8.30
N PHE A 41 -3.21 -10.39 -7.29
CA PHE A 41 -2.09 -9.75 -6.59
C PHE A 41 -2.44 -9.54 -5.11
N HIS A 42 -1.43 -9.21 -4.32
CA HIS A 42 -1.61 -8.93 -2.90
C HIS A 42 -1.68 -7.43 -2.66
N GLN A 43 -2.67 -7.01 -1.90
CA GLN A 43 -2.87 -5.63 -1.49
C GLN A 43 -2.86 -5.53 0.03
N VAL A 44 -2.35 -4.43 0.56
CA VAL A 44 -2.60 -4.00 1.93
C VAL A 44 -3.24 -2.63 1.91
N GLU A 45 -4.33 -2.48 2.64
CA GLU A 45 -4.94 -1.18 2.90
C GLU A 45 -4.81 -0.82 4.37
N GLY A 46 -4.58 0.47 4.63
CA GLY A 46 -4.59 1.02 5.98
C GLY A 46 -5.75 1.98 6.16
N LEU A 47 -6.32 1.98 7.37
CA LEU A 47 -7.36 2.92 7.80
C LEU A 47 -7.03 3.43 9.19
N HIS A 48 -7.06 4.75 9.35
CA HIS A 48 -7.01 5.39 10.66
C HIS A 48 -8.14 6.41 10.78
N ILE A 49 -9.02 6.22 11.76
CA ILE A 49 -10.13 7.13 12.09
C ILE A 49 -10.00 7.53 13.56
N ASP A 50 -9.94 8.83 13.81
CA ASP A 50 -9.96 9.42 15.14
C ASP A 50 -10.48 10.87 15.08
N LYS A 51 -10.51 11.59 16.22
CA LYS A 51 -11.09 12.95 16.32
C LYS A 51 -10.33 13.99 15.52
N ASP A 52 -8.99 14.00 15.56
CA ASP A 52 -8.16 15.08 15.03
C ASP A 52 -7.30 14.66 13.84
N ILE A 53 -7.76 13.67 13.06
CA ILE A 53 -7.03 13.17 11.91
C ILE A 53 -7.14 14.14 10.73
N ASN A 54 -6.02 14.36 10.05
CA ASN A 54 -5.95 15.22 8.87
C ASN A 54 -4.92 14.70 7.85
N MET A 55 -4.83 15.39 6.71
CA MET A 55 -3.92 15.02 5.61
C MET A 55 -2.43 15.06 6.03
N GLY A 56 -2.06 15.84 7.02
CA GLY A 56 -0.68 15.87 7.57
C GLY A 56 -0.32 14.54 8.24
N HIS A 57 -1.26 13.93 8.97
CA HIS A 57 -1.07 12.62 9.58
C HIS A 57 -0.91 11.51 8.52
N LEU A 58 -1.72 11.55 7.45
CA LEU A 58 -1.56 10.63 6.32
C LEU A 58 -0.19 10.76 5.68
N LYS A 59 0.22 12.00 5.34
CA LYS A 59 1.55 12.26 4.74
C LYS A 59 2.69 11.79 5.64
N GLY A 60 2.61 12.05 6.94
CA GLY A 60 3.59 11.60 7.93
C GLY A 60 3.69 10.08 8.00
N CYS A 61 2.54 9.40 8.08
CA CYS A 61 2.46 7.94 8.10
C CYS A 61 3.09 7.32 6.85
N LEU A 62 2.74 7.80 5.66
CA LEU A 62 3.26 7.27 4.41
C LEU A 62 4.76 7.57 4.24
N ASN A 63 5.22 8.76 4.63
CA ASN A 63 6.65 9.09 4.58
C ASN A 63 7.47 8.16 5.48
N TYR A 64 7.01 7.93 6.71
CA TYR A 64 7.66 7.01 7.63
C TYR A 64 7.68 5.57 7.09
N PHE A 65 6.54 5.10 6.59
CA PHE A 65 6.41 3.75 6.01
C PHE A 65 7.40 3.55 4.85
N ILE A 66 7.40 4.47 3.88
CA ILE A 66 8.22 4.34 2.66
C ILE A 66 9.71 4.36 3.00
N LYS A 67 10.13 5.28 3.87
CA LYS A 67 11.54 5.33 4.33
C LYS A 67 11.96 4.04 5.04
N SER A 68 11.12 3.55 5.94
CA SER A 68 11.41 2.31 6.69
C SER A 68 11.41 1.09 5.77
N PHE A 69 10.48 1.02 4.81
CA PHE A 69 10.39 -0.11 3.90
C PHE A 69 11.57 -0.20 2.93
N PHE A 70 11.96 0.93 2.33
CA PHE A 70 13.09 0.98 1.40
C PHE A 70 14.45 1.19 2.09
N GLU A 71 14.45 1.38 3.41
CA GLU A 71 15.67 1.57 4.21
C GLU A 71 16.50 2.78 3.74
N VAL A 72 15.80 3.91 3.47
CA VAL A 72 16.41 5.15 3.00
C VAL A 72 16.17 6.30 3.98
N ASP A 73 17.20 7.10 4.24
CA ASP A 73 17.10 8.27 5.12
C ASP A 73 16.32 9.42 4.49
N LYS A 74 16.46 9.58 3.17
CA LYS A 74 15.82 10.66 2.41
C LYS A 74 15.06 10.11 1.23
N ILE A 75 13.89 10.69 0.97
CA ILE A 75 13.06 10.35 -0.18
C ILE A 75 12.29 11.56 -0.68
N LYS A 76 12.31 11.78 -1.98
CA LYS A 76 11.36 12.68 -2.64
C LYS A 76 10.01 11.98 -2.76
N MET A 77 8.97 12.63 -2.28
CA MET A 77 7.61 12.12 -2.34
C MET A 77 6.67 13.23 -2.77
N ARG A 78 5.80 12.96 -3.72
CA ARG A 78 4.76 13.90 -4.15
C ARG A 78 3.39 13.25 -4.12
N PHE A 79 2.39 14.07 -3.82
CA PHE A 79 0.99 13.70 -3.83
C PHE A 79 0.34 14.37 -5.04
N ARG A 80 -0.12 13.56 -6.00
CA ARG A 80 -0.87 14.03 -7.15
C ARG A 80 -2.36 13.91 -6.85
N PRO A 81 -3.18 14.94 -7.10
CA PRO A 81 -4.63 14.82 -7.01
C PRO A 81 -5.14 13.65 -7.85
N SER A 82 -6.05 12.87 -7.28
CA SER A 82 -6.70 11.75 -7.95
C SER A 82 -8.16 11.66 -7.50
N HIS A 83 -8.92 10.72 -8.03
CA HIS A 83 -10.30 10.50 -7.65
C HIS A 83 -10.54 9.05 -7.26
N PHE A 84 -10.98 8.85 -5.99
CA PHE A 84 -11.51 7.58 -5.52
C PHE A 84 -12.88 7.84 -4.88
N PRO A 85 -13.90 7.01 -5.13
CA PRO A 85 -15.26 7.28 -4.67
C PRO A 85 -15.43 7.23 -3.15
N PHE A 86 -14.46 6.73 -2.44
CA PHE A 86 -14.48 6.51 -0.97
C PHE A 86 -13.53 7.45 -0.21
N THR A 87 -12.80 8.35 -0.90
CA THR A 87 -11.93 9.36 -0.28
C THR A 87 -12.10 10.73 -0.91
N GLU A 88 -11.99 11.79 -0.07
CA GLU A 88 -12.00 13.19 -0.50
C GLU A 88 -11.28 14.07 0.55
N PRO A 89 -10.18 14.76 0.20
CA PRO A 89 -9.44 14.67 -1.06
C PRO A 89 -8.75 13.32 -1.25
N SER A 90 -8.61 12.92 -2.52
CA SER A 90 -7.89 11.73 -2.94
C SER A 90 -6.55 12.10 -3.57
N ALA A 91 -5.56 11.24 -3.44
CA ALA A 91 -4.26 11.43 -4.05
C ALA A 91 -3.61 10.09 -4.42
N GLU A 92 -2.83 10.11 -5.48
CA GLU A 92 -1.81 9.12 -5.78
C GLU A 92 -0.45 9.59 -5.28
N VAL A 93 0.35 8.66 -4.79
CA VAL A 93 1.67 8.97 -4.25
C VAL A 93 2.75 8.43 -5.15
N ASP A 94 3.60 9.34 -5.61
CA ASP A 94 4.80 9.01 -6.35
C ASP A 94 6.03 9.20 -5.46
N ILE A 95 7.02 8.33 -5.66
CA ILE A 95 8.35 8.43 -5.04
C ILE A 95 9.44 8.68 -6.06
N GLY A 96 10.46 9.41 -5.64
CA GLY A 96 11.64 9.70 -6.46
C GLY A 96 12.52 8.47 -6.63
N TYR A 97 13.02 8.26 -7.84
CA TYR A 97 14.03 7.24 -8.14
C TYR A 97 15.02 7.69 -9.20
N GLU A 98 16.12 7.02 -9.26
CA GLU A 98 17.12 7.12 -10.35
C GLU A 98 17.47 5.73 -10.88
N LEU A 99 18.09 5.68 -12.05
CA LEU A 99 18.64 4.45 -12.60
C LEU A 99 20.16 4.48 -12.43
N LYS A 100 20.70 3.53 -11.66
CA LYS A 100 22.15 3.30 -11.51
C LYS A 100 22.45 1.89 -12.02
N ASP A 101 23.30 1.81 -13.03
CA ASP A 101 23.71 0.54 -13.66
C ASP A 101 22.49 -0.34 -14.07
N GLY A 102 21.45 0.31 -14.61
CA GLY A 102 20.21 -0.35 -15.02
C GLY A 102 19.26 -0.77 -13.88
N LYS A 103 19.62 -0.49 -12.61
CA LYS A 103 18.79 -0.79 -11.44
C LYS A 103 18.07 0.46 -10.94
N ILE A 104 16.85 0.26 -10.46
CA ILE A 104 16.06 1.32 -9.80
C ILE A 104 16.61 1.53 -8.39
N VAL A 105 17.01 2.76 -8.09
CA VAL A 105 17.42 3.20 -6.76
C VAL A 105 16.40 4.20 -6.25
N ILE A 106 15.67 3.84 -5.22
CA ILE A 106 14.64 4.70 -4.59
C ILE A 106 15.31 5.75 -3.69
N GLY A 107 14.84 7.01 -3.75
CA GLY A 107 15.38 8.07 -2.90
C GLY A 107 15.12 9.48 -3.43
N GLU A 108 16.18 10.23 -3.66
CA GLU A 108 16.12 11.63 -4.10
C GLU A 108 16.25 11.83 -5.61
N GLY A 109 16.14 10.77 -6.42
CA GLY A 109 16.21 10.84 -7.88
C GLY A 109 15.15 11.73 -8.52
N ASP A 110 15.35 12.11 -9.78
CA ASP A 110 14.46 13.06 -10.48
C ASP A 110 13.34 12.39 -11.28
N LYS A 111 13.38 11.05 -11.39
CA LYS A 111 12.29 10.27 -11.98
C LYS A 111 11.24 9.93 -10.91
N TRP A 112 10.00 9.74 -11.37
CA TRP A 112 8.87 9.49 -10.49
C TRP A 112 8.21 8.15 -10.77
N LEU A 113 7.88 7.44 -9.70
CA LEU A 113 7.20 6.15 -9.75
C LEU A 113 6.00 6.19 -8.80
N GLU A 114 4.81 5.94 -9.34
CA GLU A 114 3.60 5.77 -8.54
C GLU A 114 3.65 4.46 -7.77
N ILE A 115 3.33 4.51 -6.48
CA ILE A 115 3.38 3.35 -5.59
C ILE A 115 2.08 3.04 -4.86
N LEU A 116 1.21 4.03 -4.64
CA LEU A 116 -0.02 3.82 -3.87
C LEU A 116 -1.07 4.91 -4.13
N GLY A 117 -2.32 4.56 -3.85
CA GLY A 117 -3.43 5.51 -3.73
C GLY A 117 -3.79 5.76 -2.27
N CYS A 118 -4.22 7.00 -1.95
CA CYS A 118 -4.59 7.38 -0.60
C CYS A 118 -5.59 8.55 -0.58
N GLY A 119 -6.10 8.87 0.60
CA GLY A 119 -6.94 10.06 0.79
C GLY A 119 -7.59 10.12 2.16
N MET A 120 -8.30 11.22 2.40
CA MET A 120 -9.15 11.34 3.57
C MET A 120 -10.44 10.55 3.33
N VAL A 121 -10.91 9.83 4.32
CA VAL A 121 -12.14 9.02 4.20
C VAL A 121 -13.32 9.92 3.93
N HIS A 122 -14.08 9.61 2.87
CA HIS A 122 -15.23 10.41 2.48
C HIS A 122 -16.30 10.41 3.59
N PRO A 123 -16.89 11.57 3.95
CA PRO A 123 -17.90 11.63 5.03
C PRO A 123 -19.08 10.66 4.88
N ASN A 124 -19.49 10.37 3.64
CA ASN A 124 -20.56 9.42 3.39
C ASN A 124 -20.18 7.98 3.75
N VAL A 125 -18.91 7.61 3.63
CA VAL A 125 -18.43 6.30 4.10
C VAL A 125 -18.60 6.20 5.61
N LEU A 126 -18.23 7.24 6.37
CA LEU A 126 -18.41 7.29 7.82
C LEU A 126 -19.90 7.22 8.22
N LYS A 127 -20.76 7.98 7.54
CA LYS A 127 -22.21 7.96 7.77
C LYS A 127 -22.80 6.56 7.56
N ASN A 128 -22.39 5.88 6.47
CA ASN A 128 -22.91 4.56 6.11
C ASN A 128 -22.51 3.46 7.12
N VAL A 129 -21.51 3.71 7.95
CA VAL A 129 -21.07 2.78 9.01
C VAL A 129 -21.42 3.30 10.42
N ASN A 130 -22.34 4.27 10.52
CA ASN A 130 -22.80 4.88 11.77
C ASN A 130 -21.72 5.60 12.59
N VAL A 131 -20.68 6.10 11.92
CA VAL A 131 -19.64 6.95 12.51
C VAL A 131 -19.96 8.42 12.19
N ASN A 132 -20.07 9.26 13.22
CA ASN A 132 -20.40 10.68 13.04
C ASN A 132 -19.20 11.45 12.40
N PRO A 133 -19.34 11.96 11.16
CA PRO A 133 -18.26 12.67 10.46
C PRO A 133 -17.95 14.06 11.04
N ASP A 134 -18.85 14.64 11.85
CA ASP A 134 -18.59 15.94 12.53
C ASP A 134 -17.64 15.76 13.73
N LYS A 135 -17.51 14.54 14.25
CA LYS A 135 -16.67 14.20 15.40
C LYS A 135 -15.41 13.45 15.04
N TYR A 136 -15.44 12.71 13.93
CA TYR A 136 -14.36 11.82 13.52
C TYR A 136 -14.00 12.06 12.08
N GLN A 137 -12.72 12.04 11.82
CA GLN A 137 -12.14 12.05 10.49
C GLN A 137 -11.18 10.88 10.35
N GLY A 138 -10.79 10.56 9.14
CA GLY A 138 -9.84 9.49 8.93
C GLY A 138 -9.15 9.58 7.58
N TYR A 139 -8.07 8.83 7.47
CA TYR A 139 -7.41 8.59 6.21
C TYR A 139 -7.35 7.10 5.89
N ALA A 140 -7.26 6.82 4.61
CA ALA A 140 -7.01 5.47 4.10
C ALA A 140 -5.95 5.50 2.99
N PHE A 141 -5.28 4.37 2.81
CA PHE A 141 -4.36 4.14 1.70
C PHE A 141 -4.41 2.69 1.26
N GLY A 142 -4.04 2.44 0.01
CA GLY A 142 -3.97 1.08 -0.55
C GLY A 142 -2.70 0.90 -1.37
N ILE A 143 -1.96 -0.19 -1.12
CA ILE A 143 -0.67 -0.48 -1.70
C ILE A 143 -0.65 -1.91 -2.25
N GLY A 144 -0.15 -2.09 -3.48
CA GLY A 144 0.16 -3.39 -4.05
C GLY A 144 1.47 -3.94 -3.47
N ILE A 145 1.39 -5.02 -2.68
CA ILE A 145 2.55 -5.60 -1.98
C ILE A 145 3.56 -6.17 -2.98
N ASP A 146 3.06 -6.85 -4.02
CA ASP A 146 3.92 -7.47 -5.04
C ASP A 146 4.76 -6.43 -5.77
N ARG A 147 4.16 -5.26 -6.09
CA ARG A 147 4.89 -4.14 -6.71
C ARG A 147 5.96 -3.55 -5.80
N LEU A 148 5.68 -3.40 -4.51
CA LEU A 148 6.70 -2.99 -3.56
C LEU A 148 7.85 -4.00 -3.46
N GLY A 149 7.52 -5.30 -3.48
CA GLY A 149 8.52 -6.37 -3.50
C GLY A 149 9.40 -6.32 -4.75
N MET A 150 8.80 -6.11 -5.93
CA MET A 150 9.57 -5.91 -7.18
C MET A 150 10.60 -4.79 -7.04
N LEU A 151 10.17 -3.65 -6.51
CA LEU A 151 11.04 -2.47 -6.35
C LEU A 151 12.14 -2.70 -5.31
N LYS A 152 11.81 -3.32 -4.17
CA LYS A 152 12.78 -3.56 -3.10
C LYS A 152 13.85 -4.57 -3.50
N TYR A 153 13.47 -5.60 -4.23
CA TYR A 153 14.37 -6.72 -4.58
C TYR A 153 14.91 -6.64 -6.01
N GLY A 154 14.55 -5.60 -6.78
CA GLY A 154 15.01 -5.43 -8.15
C GLY A 154 14.45 -6.48 -9.12
N ILE A 155 13.24 -6.95 -8.91
CA ILE A 155 12.57 -7.94 -9.75
C ILE A 155 11.86 -7.20 -10.89
N ASN A 156 12.21 -7.53 -12.14
CA ASN A 156 11.72 -6.82 -13.31
C ASN A 156 10.37 -7.31 -13.85
N ASP A 157 9.91 -8.48 -13.40
CA ASP A 157 8.69 -9.11 -13.87
C ASP A 157 7.89 -9.68 -12.69
N LEU A 158 6.67 -9.17 -12.49
CA LEU A 158 5.80 -9.55 -11.38
C LEU A 158 5.38 -11.02 -11.47
N ARG A 159 5.31 -11.58 -12.67
CA ARG A 159 4.91 -12.97 -12.89
C ARG A 159 5.85 -13.96 -12.21
N ALA A 160 7.12 -13.61 -12.02
CA ALA A 160 8.10 -14.43 -11.32
C ALA A 160 7.67 -14.81 -9.89
N PHE A 161 6.86 -13.99 -9.21
CA PHE A 161 6.31 -14.33 -7.89
C PHE A 161 5.31 -15.51 -7.92
N PHE A 162 4.75 -15.83 -9.10
CA PHE A 162 3.65 -16.80 -9.25
C PHE A 162 4.02 -17.99 -10.11
N GLU A 163 5.16 -17.96 -10.83
CA GLU A 163 5.58 -19.03 -11.75
C GLU A 163 6.21 -20.25 -11.07
N THR A 164 6.50 -20.17 -9.77
CA THR A 164 7.09 -21.28 -8.99
C THR A 164 8.39 -21.87 -9.59
N ASP A 165 9.20 -21.07 -10.29
CA ASP A 165 10.52 -21.48 -10.79
C ASP A 165 11.45 -21.77 -9.60
N TYR A 166 11.92 -23.02 -9.49
CA TYR A 166 12.77 -23.46 -8.38
C TYR A 166 14.07 -22.64 -8.26
N ARG A 167 14.65 -22.20 -9.37
CA ARG A 167 15.89 -21.39 -9.38
C ARG A 167 15.64 -20.02 -8.77
N TRP A 168 14.49 -19.43 -9.12
CA TRP A 168 14.06 -18.15 -8.57
C TRP A 168 13.74 -18.27 -7.08
N LEU A 169 13.01 -19.31 -6.68
CA LEU A 169 12.68 -19.57 -5.27
C LEU A 169 13.94 -19.84 -4.44
N ASN A 170 14.95 -20.51 -4.99
CA ASN A 170 16.22 -20.77 -4.31
C ASN A 170 17.05 -19.48 -4.15
N HIS A 171 16.92 -18.51 -5.06
CA HIS A 171 17.63 -17.24 -5.00
C HIS A 171 16.97 -16.24 -4.04
N PHE A 172 15.65 -16.14 -4.06
CA PHE A 172 14.88 -15.18 -3.27
C PHE A 172 14.14 -15.80 -2.07
N GLY A 173 14.10 -17.11 -1.96
CA GLY A 173 13.34 -17.81 -0.95
C GLY A 173 13.99 -17.79 0.42
N PHE A 174 13.16 -17.87 1.45
CA PHE A 174 13.60 -18.12 2.83
C PHE A 174 13.85 -19.62 3.02
N CYS A 175 14.96 -19.97 3.63
CA CYS A 175 15.18 -21.34 4.10
C CYS A 175 14.27 -21.60 5.30
N LEU A 176 13.17 -22.32 5.10
CA LEU A 176 12.24 -22.69 6.17
C LEU A 176 12.88 -23.52 7.28
N LEU A 177 14.04 -24.16 6.99
CA LEU A 177 14.79 -24.95 7.97
C LEU A 177 15.45 -24.06 9.07
N TYR A 178 15.68 -22.77 8.79
CA TYR A 178 16.25 -21.86 9.79
C TYR A 178 15.22 -21.36 10.81
N THR A 179 13.93 -21.51 10.55
CA THR A 179 12.88 -21.06 11.49
C THR A 179 12.51 -22.10 12.52
N SER A 180 12.88 -23.38 12.33
CA SER A 180 12.58 -24.47 13.27
C SER A 180 13.60 -24.62 14.40
N ASP A 181 14.82 -24.09 14.24
CA ASP A 181 15.90 -24.24 15.23
C ASP A 181 16.07 -22.99 16.11
N ALA A 182 15.18 -22.02 15.99
CA ALA A 182 15.16 -20.77 16.77
C ALA A 182 14.04 -20.76 17.84
N ALA A 183 13.51 -21.92 18.21
CA ALA A 183 12.52 -22.09 19.29
C ALA A 183 13.13 -22.76 20.52
#